data_80a963c8980815400f7f12b8996fc8b2
#
_entry.id   80a963c8980815400f7f12b8996fc8b2
#
_cell.length_a   1.000
_cell.length_b   1.000
_cell.length_c   1.000
_cell.angle_alpha   90.00
_cell.angle_beta   90.00
_cell.angle_gamma   90.00
#
_symmetry.space_group_name_H-M   'P 1'
#
loop_
_entity.id
_entity.type
_entity.pdbx_description
1 polymer ?
#
loop_
_entity_poly.entity_id
_entity_poly.type
_entity_poly.pdbx_seq_one_letter_code
_entity_poly.pdbx_strand_id
1 'polypeptide(L)'
;MTDKELVEYLCKWFYVDSGGTLHRKDRKNSAGSYDKDGYLIVKIKGKQYKAHRLVYALHYGLMPIGVIDHINGIRADNRIENLRCVTQADNVANTVQARNTLTGEYRIYEDRSTKGLKRRYSFHFSGKTYRFKTIEEAKKAKDALWKEKYGNTCEAFQNSRRAESPKKPAQFFW
;
A
#
# COMPACT_ATOMS: atom_id res chain seq x y z
N MET A 1 -20.43 3.54 -13.73
CA MET A 1 -19.75 2.26 -13.44
C MET A 1 -19.66 2.13 -11.93
N THR A 2 -20.29 1.14 -11.35
CA THR A 2 -20.21 0.78 -9.93
C THR A 2 -18.85 0.14 -9.63
N ASP A 3 -18.49 0.01 -8.36
CA ASP A 3 -17.23 -0.65 -7.96
C ASP A 3 -17.16 -2.11 -8.46
N LYS A 4 -18.30 -2.82 -8.44
CA LYS A 4 -18.39 -4.19 -8.94
C LYS A 4 -18.15 -4.26 -10.45
N GLU A 5 -18.80 -3.42 -11.22
CA GLU A 5 -18.60 -3.33 -12.69
C GLU A 5 -17.16 -2.93 -13.03
N LEU A 6 -16.53 -2.08 -12.20
CA LEU A 6 -15.12 -1.72 -12.38
C LEU A 6 -14.20 -2.92 -12.18
N VAL A 7 -14.42 -3.72 -11.12
CA VAL A 7 -13.61 -4.93 -10.85
C VAL A 7 -13.78 -5.95 -11.97
N GLU A 8 -15.01 -6.20 -12.43
CA GLU A 8 -15.29 -7.09 -13.56
C GLU A 8 -14.57 -6.60 -14.85
N TYR A 9 -14.62 -5.29 -15.10
CA TYR A 9 -13.91 -4.69 -16.23
C TYR A 9 -12.38 -4.84 -16.09
N LEU A 10 -11.84 -4.63 -14.89
CA LEU A 10 -10.40 -4.82 -14.60
C LEU A 10 -9.97 -6.27 -14.86
N CYS A 11 -10.69 -7.25 -14.31
CA CYS A 11 -10.39 -8.68 -14.51
C CYS A 11 -10.41 -9.08 -15.98
N LYS A 12 -11.33 -8.49 -16.77
CA LYS A 12 -11.42 -8.77 -18.20
C LYS A 12 -10.27 -8.19 -19.01
N TRP A 13 -9.85 -6.95 -18.71
CA TRP A 13 -8.98 -6.18 -19.61
C TRP A 13 -7.57 -5.90 -19.07
N PHE A 14 -7.31 -6.18 -17.79
CA PHE A 14 -6.04 -5.86 -17.17
C PHE A 14 -5.43 -7.05 -16.44
N TYR A 15 -4.12 -7.00 -16.26
CA TYR A 15 -3.37 -7.89 -15.38
C TYR A 15 -2.23 -7.09 -14.72
N VAL A 16 -1.67 -7.65 -13.65
CA VAL A 16 -0.52 -7.08 -12.93
C VAL A 16 0.62 -8.07 -13.03
N ASP A 17 1.81 -7.58 -13.41
CA ASP A 17 3.02 -8.40 -13.41
C ASP A 17 3.62 -8.55 -12.00
N SER A 18 4.69 -9.37 -11.88
CA SER A 18 5.40 -9.59 -10.62
C SER A 18 6.05 -8.33 -10.02
N GLY A 19 6.29 -7.32 -10.84
CA GLY A 19 6.82 -6.01 -10.42
C GLY A 19 5.75 -5.03 -9.92
N GLY A 20 4.47 -5.42 -9.92
CA GLY A 20 3.36 -4.54 -9.55
C GLY A 20 2.91 -3.58 -10.64
N THR A 21 3.40 -3.77 -11.88
CA THR A 21 3.03 -2.93 -13.02
C THR A 21 1.69 -3.39 -13.61
N LEU A 22 0.78 -2.46 -13.80
CA LEU A 22 -0.52 -2.71 -14.41
C LEU A 22 -0.40 -2.66 -15.93
N HIS A 23 -0.90 -3.69 -16.60
CA HIS A 23 -0.94 -3.83 -18.06
C HIS A 23 -2.35 -4.02 -18.57
N ARG A 24 -2.61 -3.55 -19.81
CA ARG A 24 -3.82 -3.95 -20.54
C ARG A 24 -3.51 -5.17 -21.41
N LYS A 25 -4.43 -6.13 -21.42
CA LYS A 25 -4.27 -7.39 -22.19
C LYS A 25 -4.25 -7.16 -23.70
N ASP A 26 -4.85 -6.07 -24.18
CA ASP A 26 -4.92 -5.70 -25.60
C ASP A 26 -3.77 -4.79 -26.07
N ARG A 27 -2.79 -4.48 -25.22
CA ARG A 27 -1.68 -3.56 -25.50
C ARG A 27 -0.37 -4.09 -24.96
N LYS A 28 0.74 -3.80 -25.66
CA LYS A 28 2.10 -4.20 -25.24
C LYS A 28 2.66 -3.35 -24.10
N ASN A 29 2.26 -2.09 -24.00
CA ASN A 29 2.81 -1.15 -23.02
C ASN A 29 2.06 -1.23 -21.68
N SER A 30 2.75 -0.85 -20.61
CA SER A 30 2.14 -0.64 -19.29
C SER A 30 1.00 0.37 -19.35
N ALA A 31 0.02 0.22 -18.48
CA ALA A 31 -1.15 1.10 -18.46
C ALA A 31 -0.89 2.31 -17.56
N GLY A 32 -1.14 3.51 -18.09
CA GLY A 32 -1.15 4.75 -17.34
C GLY A 32 0.06 5.65 -17.54
N SER A 33 0.07 6.76 -16.81
CA SER A 33 1.14 7.75 -16.75
C SER A 33 1.29 8.26 -15.32
N TYR A 34 2.48 8.73 -14.96
CA TYR A 34 2.71 9.31 -13.63
C TYR A 34 2.13 10.71 -13.53
N ASP A 35 1.50 10.99 -12.38
CA ASP A 35 1.11 12.35 -12.02
C ASP A 35 2.30 13.13 -11.42
N LYS A 36 2.08 14.43 -11.15
CA LYS A 36 3.08 15.33 -10.54
C LYS A 36 3.58 14.87 -9.17
N ASP A 37 2.79 14.04 -8.48
CA ASP A 37 3.09 13.54 -7.15
C ASP A 37 3.77 12.15 -7.19
N GLY A 38 4.01 11.60 -8.38
CA GLY A 38 4.68 10.31 -8.59
C GLY A 38 3.77 9.09 -8.46
N TYR A 39 2.44 9.28 -8.50
CA TYR A 39 1.49 8.17 -8.58
C TYR A 39 1.20 7.80 -10.03
N LEU A 40 1.14 6.51 -10.32
CA LEU A 40 0.67 6.02 -11.61
C LEU A 40 -0.85 6.19 -11.71
N ILE A 41 -1.33 6.91 -12.73
CA ILE A 41 -2.75 7.17 -13.00
C ILE A 41 -3.16 6.43 -14.26
N VAL A 42 -4.29 5.73 -14.18
CA VAL A 42 -4.87 4.97 -15.29
C VAL A 42 -6.25 5.53 -15.62
N LYS A 43 -6.49 5.84 -16.89
CA LYS A 43 -7.79 6.33 -17.38
C LYS A 43 -8.63 5.16 -17.89
N ILE A 44 -9.79 4.94 -17.28
CA ILE A 44 -10.77 3.89 -17.65
C ILE A 44 -12.11 4.56 -17.93
N LYS A 45 -12.62 4.40 -19.16
CA LYS A 45 -13.91 4.99 -19.60
C LYS A 45 -14.05 6.47 -19.21
N GLY A 46 -13.00 7.27 -19.45
CA GLY A 46 -13.01 8.72 -19.18
C GLY A 46 -12.67 9.12 -17.72
N LYS A 47 -12.73 8.21 -16.76
CA LYS A 47 -12.43 8.47 -15.34
C LYS A 47 -11.01 8.05 -14.99
N GLN A 48 -10.32 8.85 -14.17
CA GLN A 48 -8.96 8.58 -13.69
C GLN A 48 -8.99 7.78 -12.38
N TYR A 49 -8.08 6.80 -12.29
CA TYR A 49 -7.89 5.98 -11.11
C TYR A 49 -6.40 5.86 -10.79
N LYS A 50 -6.05 5.88 -9.51
CA LYS A 50 -4.69 5.56 -9.07
C LYS A 50 -4.42 4.07 -9.25
N ALA A 51 -3.31 3.72 -9.89
CA ALA A 51 -2.98 2.32 -10.24
C ALA A 51 -2.91 1.40 -9.01
N HIS A 52 -2.34 1.84 -7.88
CA HIS A 52 -2.30 1.03 -6.66
C HIS A 52 -3.68 0.58 -6.18
N ARG A 53 -4.74 1.39 -6.37
CA ARG A 53 -6.12 0.98 -6.05
C ARG A 53 -6.64 -0.08 -7.01
N LEU A 54 -6.27 0.00 -8.29
CA LEU A 54 -6.65 -0.98 -9.30
C LEU A 54 -5.90 -2.31 -9.12
N VAL A 55 -4.60 -2.25 -8.79
CA VAL A 55 -3.78 -3.43 -8.44
C VAL A 55 -4.38 -4.13 -7.22
N TYR A 56 -4.70 -3.36 -6.18
CA TYR A 56 -5.37 -3.89 -4.99
C TYR A 56 -6.70 -4.55 -5.33
N ALA A 57 -7.51 -3.90 -6.16
CA ALA A 57 -8.81 -4.42 -6.59
C ALA A 57 -8.69 -5.71 -7.43
N LEU A 58 -7.71 -5.80 -8.32
CA LEU A 58 -7.43 -7.01 -9.10
C LEU A 58 -7.01 -8.19 -8.20
N HIS A 59 -6.17 -7.93 -7.19
CA HIS A 59 -5.68 -8.97 -6.30
C HIS A 59 -6.78 -9.50 -5.37
N TYR A 60 -7.57 -8.62 -4.77
CA TYR A 60 -8.59 -9.00 -3.78
C TYR A 60 -9.99 -9.19 -4.35
N GLY A 61 -10.23 -8.84 -5.60
CA GLY A 61 -11.55 -8.97 -6.25
C GLY A 61 -12.57 -7.93 -5.82
N LEU A 62 -12.15 -6.86 -5.12
CA LEU A 62 -13.02 -5.77 -4.67
C LEU A 62 -12.25 -4.45 -4.54
N MET A 63 -12.94 -3.32 -4.74
CA MET A 63 -12.34 -2.00 -4.55
C MET A 63 -12.03 -1.74 -3.07
N PRO A 64 -10.85 -1.14 -2.78
CA PRO A 64 -10.50 -0.80 -1.40
C PRO A 64 -11.45 0.28 -0.86
N ILE A 65 -11.95 0.07 0.37
CA ILE A 65 -12.84 1.02 1.05
C ILE A 65 -12.04 2.18 1.62
N GLY A 66 -10.85 1.88 2.13
CA GLY A 66 -9.94 2.86 2.72
C GLY A 66 -8.98 3.48 1.72
N VAL A 67 -7.97 4.14 2.27
CA VAL A 67 -6.84 4.67 1.53
C VAL A 67 -5.81 3.55 1.35
N ILE A 68 -5.25 3.43 0.15
CA ILE A 68 -4.10 2.55 -0.07
C ILE A 68 -2.82 3.34 0.23
N ASP A 69 -2.05 2.82 1.18
CA ASP A 69 -0.75 3.35 1.59
C ASP A 69 0.37 2.42 1.09
N HIS A 70 1.51 3.00 0.70
CA HIS A 70 2.71 2.28 0.30
C HIS A 70 3.59 2.06 1.52
N ILE A 71 3.82 0.81 1.92
CA ILE A 71 4.55 0.45 3.15
C ILE A 71 5.96 1.02 3.15
N ASN A 72 6.64 1.00 1.99
CA ASN A 72 7.99 1.55 1.82
C ASN A 72 8.02 3.05 1.50
N GLY A 73 6.86 3.70 1.31
CA GLY A 73 6.75 5.11 0.94
C GLY A 73 7.03 5.43 -0.52
N ILE A 74 7.35 4.44 -1.36
CA ILE A 74 7.62 4.62 -2.79
C ILE A 74 6.32 4.52 -3.57
N ARG A 75 5.78 5.64 -4.05
CA ARG A 75 4.47 5.76 -4.71
C ARG A 75 4.37 5.03 -6.04
N ALA A 76 5.49 4.72 -6.67
CA ALA A 76 5.57 3.95 -7.90
C ALA A 76 5.62 2.44 -7.69
N ASP A 77 5.91 1.96 -6.47
CA ASP A 77 6.02 0.54 -6.14
C ASP A 77 4.65 -0.05 -5.77
N ASN A 78 3.93 -0.50 -6.79
CA ASN A 78 2.57 -1.03 -6.65
C ASN A 78 2.53 -2.56 -6.45
N ARG A 79 3.62 -3.22 -6.09
CA ARG A 79 3.60 -4.62 -5.70
C ARG A 79 2.63 -4.83 -4.54
N ILE A 80 1.84 -5.90 -4.60
CA ILE A 80 0.74 -6.11 -3.64
C ILE A 80 1.22 -6.23 -2.18
N GLU A 81 2.39 -6.83 -1.96
CA GLU A 81 3.04 -6.95 -0.66
C GLU A 81 3.46 -5.60 -0.06
N ASN A 82 3.60 -4.56 -0.92
CA ASN A 82 3.91 -3.20 -0.51
C ASN A 82 2.66 -2.33 -0.30
N LEU A 83 1.47 -2.83 -0.66
CA LEU A 83 0.22 -2.09 -0.55
C LEU A 83 -0.60 -2.53 0.66
N ARG A 84 -1.09 -1.57 1.43
CA ARG A 84 -2.02 -1.83 2.53
C ARG A 84 -3.19 -0.87 2.51
N CYS A 85 -4.36 -1.35 2.88
CA CYS A 85 -5.56 -0.55 3.05
C CYS A 85 -5.61 -0.03 4.50
N VAL A 86 -5.68 1.28 4.68
CA VAL A 86 -5.69 1.93 6.00
C VAL A 86 -6.82 2.95 6.08
N THR A 87 -7.18 3.37 7.30
CA THR A 87 -8.11 4.50 7.46
C THR A 87 -7.44 5.82 7.08
N GLN A 88 -8.24 6.83 6.75
CA GLN A 88 -7.72 8.18 6.47
C GLN A 88 -6.94 8.74 7.67
N ALA A 89 -7.42 8.51 8.90
CA ALA A 89 -6.75 8.96 10.11
C ALA A 89 -5.36 8.31 10.28
N ASP A 90 -5.26 7.01 10.07
CA ASP A 90 -3.98 6.30 10.11
C ASP A 90 -3.04 6.77 8.99
N ASN A 91 -3.56 7.03 7.79
CA ASN A 91 -2.76 7.53 6.68
C ASN A 91 -2.19 8.94 6.98
N VAL A 92 -3.00 9.85 7.53
CA VAL A 92 -2.56 11.19 7.92
C VAL A 92 -1.51 11.13 9.03
N ALA A 93 -1.75 10.35 10.09
CA ALA A 93 -0.77 10.12 11.15
C ALA A 93 0.56 9.58 10.61
N ASN A 94 0.47 8.81 9.54
CA ASN A 94 1.60 8.24 8.83
C ASN A 94 2.35 9.25 7.93
N THR A 95 1.67 10.25 7.37
CA THR A 95 2.24 11.16 6.36
C THR A 95 3.10 12.27 6.98
N VAL A 96 2.76 12.75 8.17
CA VAL A 96 3.42 13.91 8.80
C VAL A 96 4.90 13.63 9.12
N GLN A 97 5.29 12.38 9.28
CA GLN A 97 6.64 11.99 9.72
C GLN A 97 7.57 11.47 8.60
N ALA A 98 7.09 11.35 7.37
CA ALA A 98 7.87 10.71 6.29
C ALA A 98 9.00 11.56 5.70
N ARG A 99 9.17 12.83 6.09
CA ARG A 99 9.99 13.81 5.36
C ARG A 99 11.47 13.91 5.77
N ASN A 100 11.92 13.26 6.84
CA ASN A 100 13.31 13.36 7.30
C ASN A 100 13.93 12.00 7.59
N THR A 101 14.39 11.30 6.57
CA THR A 101 15.15 10.06 6.77
C THR A 101 16.63 10.26 6.49
N LEU A 102 17.37 10.76 7.47
CA LEU A 102 18.84 10.68 7.49
C LEU A 102 19.34 9.23 7.51
N THR A 103 18.48 8.29 7.86
CA THR A 103 18.79 6.85 7.93
C THR A 103 18.61 6.13 6.60
N GLY A 104 18.02 6.77 5.57
CA GLY A 104 17.59 6.10 4.34
C GLY A 104 16.41 5.14 4.51
N GLU A 105 15.89 4.98 5.73
CA GLU A 105 14.79 4.09 6.06
C GLU A 105 13.48 4.84 6.31
N TYR A 106 12.43 4.37 5.68
CA TYR A 106 11.11 4.97 5.82
C TYR A 106 10.64 4.95 7.27
N ARG A 107 10.42 6.17 7.84
CA ARG A 107 9.92 6.41 9.21
C ARG A 107 10.82 5.95 10.36
N ILE A 108 12.07 5.69 10.14
CA ILE A 108 13.05 5.48 11.21
C ILE A 108 13.95 6.71 11.27
N TYR A 109 13.99 7.35 12.42
CA TYR A 109 14.73 8.58 12.67
C TYR A 109 15.97 8.31 13.50
N GLU A 110 17.09 8.90 13.12
CA GLU A 110 18.31 8.91 13.93
C GLU A 110 18.32 10.18 14.79
N ASP A 111 18.41 10.03 16.11
CA ASP A 111 18.62 11.15 17.02
C ASP A 111 20.13 11.47 17.10
N ARG A 112 20.51 12.60 16.51
CA ARG A 112 21.88 13.11 16.52
C ARG A 112 22.11 14.20 17.55
N SER A 113 21.08 14.65 18.25
CA SER A 113 21.12 15.83 19.12
C SER A 113 21.84 15.60 20.42
N THR A 114 22.04 14.35 20.84
CA THR A 114 22.61 14.02 22.16
C THR A 114 23.78 13.05 22.04
N LYS A 115 25.01 13.56 22.26
CA LYS A 115 26.20 12.72 22.43
C LYS A 115 25.99 11.82 23.66
N GLY A 116 25.97 10.51 23.45
CA GLY A 116 25.89 9.52 24.54
C GLY A 116 24.56 8.79 24.71
N LEU A 117 23.57 9.01 23.86
CA LEU A 117 22.32 8.24 23.90
C LEU A 117 22.55 6.73 23.61
N LYS A 118 22.16 5.90 24.56
CA LYS A 118 22.20 4.42 24.41
C LYS A 118 21.23 3.90 23.32
N ARG A 119 20.26 4.72 22.88
CA ARG A 119 19.21 4.37 21.90
C ARG A 119 19.08 5.48 20.88
N ARG A 120 19.62 5.27 19.70
CA ARG A 120 19.83 6.27 18.65
C ARG A 120 18.73 6.31 17.59
N TYR A 121 18.04 5.19 17.40
CA TYR A 121 17.02 5.06 16.35
C TYR A 121 15.64 5.02 16.95
N SER A 122 14.68 5.72 16.34
CA SER A 122 13.31 5.77 16.84
C SER A 122 12.31 5.81 15.70
N PHE A 123 11.11 5.31 15.96
CA PHE A 123 9.93 5.56 15.13
C PHE A 123 8.71 5.83 16.00
N HIS A 124 7.72 6.49 15.41
CA HIS A 124 6.45 6.77 16.06
C HIS A 124 5.35 5.89 15.49
N PHE A 125 4.55 5.25 16.37
CA PHE A 125 3.46 4.37 15.99
C PHE A 125 2.33 4.42 17.01
N SER A 126 1.09 4.64 16.54
CA SER A 126 -0.12 4.68 17.39
C SER A 126 0.01 5.56 18.64
N GLY A 127 0.56 6.78 18.49
CA GLY A 127 0.73 7.72 19.60
C GLY A 127 1.92 7.42 20.53
N LYS A 128 2.72 6.38 20.26
CA LYS A 128 3.90 6.00 21.07
C LYS A 128 5.19 6.13 20.27
N THR A 129 6.28 6.53 20.95
CA THR A 129 7.62 6.56 20.37
C THR A 129 8.43 5.36 20.86
N TYR A 130 8.91 4.57 19.93
CA TYR A 130 9.77 3.41 20.17
C TYR A 130 11.22 3.78 19.88
N ARG A 131 12.16 3.39 20.75
CA ARG A 131 13.58 3.74 20.63
C ARG A 131 14.46 2.51 20.72
N PHE A 132 15.48 2.44 19.83
CA PHE A 132 16.35 1.27 19.62
C PHE A 132 17.81 1.69 19.56
N LYS A 133 18.70 0.73 19.80
CA LYS A 133 20.15 0.93 19.69
C LYS A 133 20.63 0.86 18.25
N THR A 134 20.03 -0.02 17.45
CA THR A 134 20.39 -0.25 16.04
C THR A 134 19.20 0.02 15.13
N ILE A 135 19.51 0.27 13.85
CA ILE A 135 18.49 0.48 12.82
C ILE A 135 17.77 -0.83 12.49
N GLU A 136 18.46 -1.96 12.57
CA GLU A 136 17.93 -3.30 12.31
C GLU A 136 16.88 -3.68 13.35
N GLU A 137 17.12 -3.40 14.64
CA GLU A 137 16.14 -3.58 15.72
C GLU A 137 14.90 -2.72 15.47
N ALA A 138 15.10 -1.46 15.07
CA ALA A 138 14.01 -0.53 14.77
C ALA A 138 13.17 -1.00 13.57
N LYS A 139 13.80 -1.49 12.50
CA LYS A 139 13.11 -2.07 11.32
C LYS A 139 12.25 -3.25 11.72
N LYS A 140 12.85 -4.24 12.38
CA LYS A 140 12.15 -5.48 12.79
C LYS A 140 10.95 -5.19 13.68
N ALA A 141 11.10 -4.29 14.66
CA ALA A 141 10.01 -3.90 15.55
C ALA A 141 8.92 -3.11 14.83
N LYS A 142 9.33 -2.21 13.90
CA LYS A 142 8.39 -1.46 13.07
C LYS A 142 7.54 -2.41 12.23
N ASP A 143 8.17 -3.32 11.49
CA ASP A 143 7.46 -4.23 10.58
C ASP A 143 6.50 -5.17 11.33
N ALA A 144 6.89 -5.65 12.52
CA ALA A 144 6.04 -6.46 13.38
C ALA A 144 4.78 -5.70 13.84
N LEU A 145 4.94 -4.48 14.36
CA LEU A 145 3.82 -3.64 14.81
C LEU A 145 2.89 -3.23 13.67
N TRP A 146 3.46 -2.93 12.49
CA TRP A 146 2.65 -2.62 11.30
C TRP A 146 1.88 -3.83 10.79
N LYS A 147 2.51 -5.01 10.76
CA LYS A 147 1.85 -6.25 10.37
C LYS A 147 0.72 -6.62 11.34
N GLU A 148 0.94 -6.49 12.64
CA GLU A 148 -0.07 -6.75 13.66
C GLU A 148 -1.27 -5.82 13.51
N LYS A 149 -1.04 -4.50 13.41
CA LYS A 149 -2.13 -3.52 13.35
C LYS A 149 -2.90 -3.56 12.02
N TYR A 150 -2.20 -3.67 10.89
CA TYR A 150 -2.80 -3.48 9.57
C TYR A 150 -3.01 -4.78 8.79
N GLY A 151 -2.25 -5.83 9.06
CA GLY A 151 -2.43 -7.15 8.46
C GLY A 151 -3.80 -7.73 8.79
N ASN A 152 -4.18 -7.69 10.06
CA ASN A 152 -5.47 -8.21 10.53
C ASN A 152 -6.66 -7.31 10.15
N THR A 153 -6.47 -5.99 10.07
CA THR A 153 -7.55 -5.04 9.76
C THR A 153 -7.99 -5.15 8.30
N CYS A 154 -7.05 -5.35 7.37
CA CYS A 154 -7.39 -5.56 5.97
C CYS A 154 -8.16 -6.86 5.74
N GLU A 155 -7.77 -7.96 6.39
CA GLU A 155 -8.45 -9.26 6.29
C GLU A 155 -9.84 -9.22 6.94
N ALA A 156 -9.99 -8.65 8.12
CA ALA A 156 -11.27 -8.52 8.79
C ALA A 156 -12.28 -7.66 8.01
N PHE A 157 -11.83 -6.55 7.42
CA PHE A 157 -12.66 -5.69 6.58
C PHE A 157 -13.06 -6.37 5.26
N GLN A 158 -12.21 -7.22 4.71
CA GLN A 158 -12.49 -7.95 3.49
C GLN A 158 -13.37 -9.17 3.73
N ASN A 159 -13.19 -9.84 4.86
CA ASN A 159 -13.99 -11.01 5.24
C ASN A 159 -15.44 -10.64 5.56
N SER A 160 -15.69 -9.46 6.15
CA SER A 160 -17.06 -8.97 6.37
C SER A 160 -17.84 -8.73 5.07
N ARG A 161 -17.17 -8.38 3.96
CA ARG A 161 -17.79 -8.22 2.62
C ARG A 161 -17.75 -9.48 1.76
N ARG A 162 -16.83 -10.44 2.02
CA ARG A 162 -16.85 -11.74 1.35
C ARG A 162 -18.05 -12.58 1.73
N ALA A 163 -18.60 -12.39 2.92
CA ALA A 163 -19.86 -13.00 3.34
C ALA A 163 -21.06 -12.52 2.50
N GLU A 164 -20.96 -11.35 1.85
CA GLU A 164 -22.01 -10.76 1.00
C GLU A 164 -21.73 -10.87 -0.51
N SER A 165 -20.60 -11.46 -0.94
CA SER A 165 -20.22 -11.56 -2.36
C SER A 165 -20.25 -13.01 -2.86
N PRO A 166 -20.76 -13.27 -4.08
CA PRO A 166 -20.72 -14.61 -4.67
C PRO A 166 -19.26 -15.06 -4.90
N LYS A 167 -19.04 -16.36 -4.71
CA LYS A 167 -17.76 -17.07 -4.84
C LYS A 167 -16.95 -16.62 -6.07
N LYS A 168 -15.61 -16.50 -5.90
CA LYS A 168 -14.63 -16.20 -6.96
C LYS A 168 -14.98 -16.89 -8.28
N PRO A 169 -14.89 -16.19 -9.42
CA PRO A 169 -14.78 -16.90 -10.68
C PRO A 169 -13.48 -17.71 -10.65
N ALA A 170 -13.56 -18.96 -11.13
CA ALA A 170 -12.47 -19.91 -11.15
C ALA A 170 -11.18 -19.27 -11.69
N GLN A 171 -10.06 -19.56 -11.03
CA GLN A 171 -8.73 -19.18 -11.46
C GLN A 171 -8.49 -19.74 -12.87
N PHE A 172 -8.40 -18.86 -13.84
CA PHE A 172 -7.81 -19.22 -15.14
C PHE A 172 -6.29 -19.08 -14.99
N PHE A 173 -5.64 -20.22 -14.76
CA PHE A 173 -4.21 -20.38 -15.03
C PHE A 173 -4.00 -20.38 -16.55
N TRP A 174 -3.13 -19.52 -17.02
CA TRP A 174 -2.41 -19.62 -18.30
C TRP A 174 -0.93 -19.58 -18.01
#